data_d4b9e1a93cb44f74af40093ff1d0e16e
#
_entry.id   d4b9e1a93cb44f74af40093ff1d0e16e
#
_cell.length_a   1.000
_cell.length_b   1.000
_cell.length_c   1.000
_cell.angle_alpha   90.00
_cell.angle_beta   90.00
_cell.angle_gamma   90.00
#
_symmetry.space_group_name_H-M   'P 1'
#
loop_
_entity.id
_entity.type
_entity.pdbx_description
1 polymer ?
#
loop_
_entity_poly.entity_id
_entity_poly.type
_entity_poly.pdbx_seq_one_letter_code
_entity_poly.pdbx_strand_id
1 'polypeptide(L)'
;VYRPIMELLSDPVHKWRTHLPELFPYMIGSAAGFLGVANLLSYVLETYPEPSVCVFVGLIVGMLPSLWREAGEQGRNVGNVILSCVTLVAMLSLLFWLQNSQNTVEPGFFSFLFCGFAFALSVIAPGMSFSTILMPLGLYTPFVEGIGHVRLEVLLPGVAGCVVTFICLAKLVNRLFERQYAVMFHGILGIVGAATVMTVPWGSFATSADAASRNLFCMAAGIVTAILLDFMNEKLACFPENETE
;
A
#
# COMPACT_ATOMS: atom_id res chain seq x y z
N VAL A 1 -13.73 -16.73 -4.84
CA VAL A 1 -12.94 -16.58 -3.59
C VAL A 1 -13.49 -15.45 -2.71
N TYR A 2 -13.91 -14.33 -3.29
CA TYR A 2 -14.41 -13.15 -2.52
C TYR A 2 -15.68 -13.45 -1.70
N ARG A 3 -16.68 -14.12 -2.31
CA ARG A 3 -17.95 -14.47 -1.61
C ARG A 3 -17.73 -15.33 -0.37
N PRO A 4 -17.00 -16.48 -0.44
CA PRO A 4 -16.73 -17.30 0.75
C PRO A 4 -16.00 -16.57 1.86
N ILE A 5 -15.08 -15.66 1.52
CA ILE A 5 -14.38 -14.82 2.51
C ILE A 5 -15.35 -13.86 3.21
N MET A 6 -16.21 -13.17 2.45
CA MET A 6 -17.17 -12.23 3.00
C MET A 6 -18.25 -12.92 3.84
N GLU A 7 -18.69 -14.10 3.44
CA GLU A 7 -19.63 -14.92 4.21
C GLU A 7 -19.02 -15.45 5.51
N LEU A 8 -17.74 -15.84 5.47
CA LEU A 8 -16.99 -16.26 6.65
C LEU A 8 -16.79 -15.10 7.64
N LEU A 9 -16.51 -13.88 7.13
CA LEU A 9 -16.35 -12.68 7.95
C LEU A 9 -17.66 -12.21 8.56
N SER A 10 -18.80 -12.44 7.89
CA SER A 10 -20.12 -12.02 8.38
C SER A 10 -20.66 -12.94 9.50
N ASP A 11 -20.35 -14.24 9.45
CA ASP A 11 -20.76 -15.23 10.47
C ASP A 11 -19.66 -16.31 10.68
N PRO A 12 -18.60 -15.97 11.43
CA PRO A 12 -17.44 -16.83 11.59
C PRO A 12 -17.74 -18.11 12.39
N VAL A 13 -18.75 -18.09 13.26
CA VAL A 13 -19.02 -19.21 14.16
C VAL A 13 -19.78 -20.35 13.48
N HIS A 14 -20.71 -20.03 12.56
CA HIS A 14 -21.55 -21.05 11.92
C HIS A 14 -21.01 -21.51 10.54
N LYS A 15 -20.35 -20.63 9.81
CA LYS A 15 -19.96 -20.86 8.41
C LYS A 15 -18.51 -21.34 8.22
N TRP A 16 -17.70 -21.38 9.29
CA TRP A 16 -16.28 -21.73 9.18
C TRP A 16 -16.07 -23.18 8.71
N ARG A 17 -16.93 -24.13 9.14
CA ARG A 17 -16.81 -25.55 8.74
C ARG A 17 -17.14 -25.78 7.27
N THR A 18 -17.98 -24.96 6.69
CA THR A 18 -18.41 -25.09 5.29
C THR A 18 -17.42 -24.42 4.33
N HIS A 19 -16.94 -23.23 4.65
CA HIS A 19 -16.11 -22.46 3.75
C HIS A 19 -14.60 -22.63 3.99
N LEU A 20 -14.18 -23.09 5.17
CA LEU A 20 -12.77 -23.33 5.46
C LEU A 20 -12.12 -24.39 4.54
N PRO A 21 -12.75 -25.54 4.23
CA PRO A 21 -12.18 -26.50 3.29
C PRO A 21 -12.02 -25.97 1.87
N GLU A 22 -12.95 -25.10 1.43
CA GLU A 22 -12.87 -24.44 0.12
C GLU A 22 -11.76 -23.39 0.08
N LEU A 23 -11.55 -22.66 1.18
CA LEU A 23 -10.53 -21.60 1.29
C LEU A 23 -9.13 -22.14 1.58
N PHE A 24 -9.02 -23.36 2.12
CA PHE A 24 -7.76 -23.96 2.54
C PHE A 24 -6.69 -24.02 1.43
N PRO A 25 -7.00 -24.51 0.20
CA PRO A 25 -6.01 -24.51 -0.88
C PRO A 25 -5.58 -23.09 -1.29
N TYR A 26 -6.50 -22.12 -1.25
CA TYR A 26 -6.16 -20.72 -1.54
C TYR A 26 -5.28 -20.11 -0.43
N MET A 27 -5.52 -20.46 0.83
CA MET A 27 -4.68 -20.01 1.95
C MET A 27 -3.27 -20.60 1.86
N ILE A 28 -3.15 -21.89 1.55
CA ILE A 28 -1.82 -22.52 1.37
C ILE A 28 -1.13 -21.92 0.15
N GLY A 29 -1.82 -21.79 -0.98
CA GLY A 29 -1.25 -21.20 -2.19
C GLY A 29 -0.79 -19.75 -1.98
N SER A 30 -1.60 -18.93 -1.30
CA SER A 30 -1.23 -17.57 -0.98
C SER A 30 -0.08 -17.48 0.03
N ALA A 31 -0.07 -18.35 1.05
CA ALA A 31 1.04 -18.38 2.02
C ALA A 31 2.35 -18.84 1.37
N ALA A 32 2.32 -19.89 0.55
CA ALA A 32 3.48 -20.38 -0.18
C ALA A 32 3.99 -19.34 -1.20
N GLY A 33 3.08 -18.71 -1.94
CA GLY A 33 3.40 -17.63 -2.87
C GLY A 33 4.00 -16.42 -2.15
N PHE A 34 3.39 -16.01 -1.04
CA PHE A 34 3.89 -14.90 -0.23
C PHE A 34 5.30 -15.17 0.31
N LEU A 35 5.53 -16.35 0.92
CA LEU A 35 6.83 -16.72 1.47
C LEU A 35 7.89 -16.84 0.36
N GLY A 36 7.56 -17.45 -0.78
CA GLY A 36 8.47 -17.58 -1.91
C GLY A 36 8.85 -16.23 -2.50
N VAL A 37 7.86 -15.38 -2.75
CA VAL A 37 8.07 -14.03 -3.29
C VAL A 37 8.79 -13.14 -2.28
N ALA A 38 8.44 -13.22 -0.99
CA ALA A 38 9.07 -12.42 0.06
C ALA A 38 10.57 -12.72 0.17
N ASN A 39 10.96 -14.00 0.18
CA ASN A 39 12.37 -14.38 0.23
C ASN A 39 13.15 -13.91 -1.01
N LEU A 40 12.56 -14.10 -2.21
CA LEU A 40 13.17 -13.62 -3.44
C LEU A 40 13.32 -12.09 -3.42
N LEU A 41 12.28 -11.40 -2.96
CA LEU A 41 12.23 -9.95 -2.88
C LEU A 41 13.25 -9.40 -1.89
N SER A 42 13.36 -10.00 -0.68
CA SER A 42 14.39 -9.66 0.30
C SER A 42 15.80 -9.81 -0.30
N TYR A 43 16.07 -10.96 -0.92
CA TYR A 43 17.35 -11.19 -1.55
C TYR A 43 17.72 -10.15 -2.63
N VAL A 44 16.77 -9.81 -3.48
CA VAL A 44 16.96 -8.83 -4.56
C VAL A 44 17.14 -7.41 -4.00
N LEU A 45 16.35 -7.04 -2.98
CA LEU A 45 16.44 -5.73 -2.31
C LEU A 45 17.75 -5.57 -1.51
N GLU A 46 18.25 -6.64 -0.90
CA GLU A 46 19.52 -6.62 -0.18
C GLU A 46 20.73 -6.59 -1.12
N THR A 47 20.67 -7.35 -2.23
CA THR A 47 21.78 -7.46 -3.18
C THR A 47 21.85 -6.25 -4.13
N TYR A 48 20.70 -5.77 -4.59
CA TYR A 48 20.58 -4.67 -5.56
C TYR A 48 19.54 -3.65 -5.12
N PRO A 49 19.75 -2.90 -4.02
CA PRO A 49 18.74 -2.04 -3.44
C PRO A 49 18.22 -0.96 -4.41
N GLU A 50 19.11 -0.22 -5.04
CA GLU A 50 18.72 0.90 -5.92
C GLU A 50 17.99 0.45 -7.20
N PRO A 51 18.49 -0.53 -7.98
CA PRO A 51 17.78 -1.05 -9.15
C PRO A 51 16.42 -1.65 -8.81
N SER A 52 16.32 -2.35 -7.68
CA SER A 52 15.07 -2.97 -7.22
C SER A 52 14.01 -1.92 -6.91
N VAL A 53 14.40 -0.88 -6.17
CA VAL A 53 13.50 0.25 -5.88
C VAL A 53 13.06 0.92 -7.19
N CYS A 54 13.95 1.07 -8.18
CA CYS A 54 13.59 1.62 -9.48
C CYS A 54 12.56 0.76 -10.23
N VAL A 55 12.65 -0.58 -10.17
CA VAL A 55 11.62 -1.47 -10.72
C VAL A 55 10.28 -1.25 -10.05
N PHE A 56 10.24 -1.15 -8.70
CA PHE A 56 8.99 -0.88 -7.96
C PHE A 56 8.39 0.48 -8.30
N VAL A 57 9.21 1.51 -8.36
CA VAL A 57 8.77 2.84 -8.81
C VAL A 57 8.19 2.74 -10.22
N GLY A 58 8.86 2.01 -11.12
CA GLY A 58 8.38 1.76 -12.46
C GLY A 58 7.02 1.05 -12.49
N LEU A 59 6.83 0.02 -11.66
CA LEU A 59 5.54 -0.69 -11.54
C LEU A 59 4.43 0.28 -11.09
N ILE A 60 4.67 1.11 -10.10
CA ILE A 60 3.69 2.08 -9.61
C ILE A 60 3.37 3.12 -10.70
N VAL A 61 4.40 3.68 -11.35
CA VAL A 61 4.22 4.63 -12.44
C VAL A 61 3.41 4.03 -13.60
N GLY A 62 3.68 2.76 -13.93
CA GLY A 62 2.95 2.05 -14.98
C GLY A 62 1.48 1.76 -14.63
N MET A 63 1.12 1.72 -13.34
CA MET A 63 -0.26 1.59 -12.88
C MET A 63 -1.01 2.94 -12.81
N LEU A 64 -0.32 4.08 -12.79
CA LEU A 64 -0.97 5.39 -12.69
C LEU A 64 -1.99 5.67 -13.81
N PRO A 65 -1.76 5.28 -15.09
CA PRO A 65 -2.75 5.46 -16.14
C PRO A 65 -4.05 4.70 -15.89
N SER A 66 -3.96 3.48 -15.36
CA SER A 66 -5.12 2.66 -14.98
C SER A 66 -5.91 3.31 -13.83
N LEU A 67 -5.22 3.73 -12.77
CA LEU A 67 -5.81 4.47 -11.65
C LEU A 67 -6.44 5.80 -12.11
N TRP A 68 -5.81 6.49 -13.05
CA TRP A 68 -6.36 7.71 -13.63
C TRP A 68 -7.65 7.44 -14.42
N ARG A 69 -7.73 6.35 -15.14
CA ARG A 69 -8.91 5.91 -15.89
C ARG A 69 -10.05 5.57 -14.91
N GLU A 70 -9.77 4.79 -13.89
CA GLU A 70 -10.71 4.40 -12.84
C GLU A 70 -11.24 5.63 -12.06
N ALA A 71 -10.39 6.60 -11.73
CA ALA A 71 -10.79 7.85 -11.11
C ALA A 71 -11.79 8.66 -11.97
N GLY A 72 -11.82 8.43 -13.27
CA GLY A 72 -12.72 9.10 -14.21
C GLY A 72 -14.03 8.35 -14.49
N GLU A 73 -14.23 7.12 -14.02
CA GLU A 73 -15.41 6.28 -14.36
C GLU A 73 -16.76 6.91 -13.98
N GLN A 74 -16.81 7.60 -12.83
CA GLN A 74 -18.03 8.28 -12.38
C GLN A 74 -18.09 9.77 -12.77
N GLY A 75 -17.31 10.16 -13.76
CA GLY A 75 -17.24 11.53 -14.25
C GLY A 75 -16.04 12.30 -13.67
N ARG A 76 -15.41 13.07 -14.54
CA ARG A 76 -14.25 13.90 -14.21
C ARG A 76 -14.64 15.36 -14.16
N ASN A 77 -14.50 15.97 -12.99
CA ASN A 77 -14.67 17.41 -12.84
C ASN A 77 -13.30 18.08 -12.63
N VAL A 78 -13.16 19.32 -13.06
CA VAL A 78 -11.93 20.13 -12.85
C VAL A 78 -11.57 20.17 -11.36
N GLY A 79 -12.57 20.25 -10.46
CA GLY A 79 -12.35 20.20 -9.01
C GLY A 79 -11.66 18.94 -8.52
N ASN A 80 -11.97 17.78 -9.11
CA ASN A 80 -11.35 16.50 -8.76
C ASN A 80 -9.87 16.45 -9.18
N VAL A 81 -9.55 17.00 -10.35
CA VAL A 81 -8.16 17.10 -10.81
C VAL A 81 -7.36 18.06 -9.95
N ILE A 82 -7.93 19.20 -9.57
CA ILE A 82 -7.31 20.14 -8.63
C ILE A 82 -7.06 19.43 -7.29
N LEU A 83 -7.98 18.62 -6.82
CA LEU A 83 -7.82 17.86 -5.59
C LEU A 83 -6.62 16.88 -5.68
N SER A 84 -6.42 16.17 -6.80
CA SER A 84 -5.23 15.33 -7.00
C SER A 84 -3.94 16.15 -6.86
N CYS A 85 -3.90 17.33 -7.44
CA CYS A 85 -2.73 18.21 -7.33
C CYS A 85 -2.53 18.71 -5.89
N VAL A 86 -3.60 19.10 -5.22
CA VAL A 86 -3.56 19.57 -3.82
C VAL A 86 -3.10 18.45 -2.89
N THR A 87 -3.66 17.26 -3.02
CA THR A 87 -3.26 16.10 -2.19
C THR A 87 -1.82 15.66 -2.47
N LEU A 88 -1.38 15.73 -3.72
CA LEU A 88 0.02 15.46 -4.10
C LEU A 88 0.97 16.46 -3.42
N VAL A 89 0.71 17.77 -3.54
CA VAL A 89 1.56 18.81 -2.94
C VAL A 89 1.52 18.74 -1.42
N ALA A 90 0.35 18.56 -0.83
CA ALA A 90 0.19 18.45 0.63
C ALA A 90 0.95 17.22 1.17
N MET A 91 0.84 16.07 0.49
CA MET A 91 1.53 14.84 0.89
C MET A 91 3.04 14.95 0.70
N LEU A 92 3.53 15.52 -0.42
CA LEU A 92 4.95 15.79 -0.61
C LEU A 92 5.51 16.71 0.49
N SER A 93 4.79 17.79 0.80
CA SER A 93 5.19 18.73 1.85
C SER A 93 5.24 18.04 3.22
N LEU A 94 4.26 17.20 3.52
CA LEU A 94 4.20 16.43 4.76
C LEU A 94 5.37 15.45 4.86
N LEU A 95 5.62 14.66 3.81
CA LEU A 95 6.70 13.67 3.79
C LEU A 95 8.07 14.34 3.87
N PHE A 96 8.27 15.46 3.17
CA PHE A 96 9.51 16.23 3.23
C PHE A 96 9.73 16.84 4.61
N TRP A 97 8.67 17.37 5.23
CA TRP A 97 8.72 17.88 6.59
C TRP A 97 9.07 16.77 7.59
N LEU A 98 8.44 15.61 7.47
CA LEU A 98 8.74 14.44 8.31
C LEU A 98 10.20 13.97 8.15
N GLN A 99 10.72 13.92 6.92
CA GLN A 99 12.12 13.51 6.69
C GLN A 99 13.14 14.50 7.29
N ASN A 100 12.82 15.79 7.25
CA ASN A 100 13.70 16.84 7.81
C ASN A 100 13.52 17.04 9.33
N SER A 101 12.43 16.52 9.90
CA SER A 101 12.18 16.57 11.33
C SER A 101 13.03 15.53 12.04
N GLN A 102 14.11 15.96 12.69
CA GLN A 102 14.94 15.10 13.55
C GLN A 102 14.33 14.89 14.95
N ASN A 103 13.03 15.11 15.08
CA ASN A 103 12.33 14.95 16.35
C ASN A 103 12.05 13.46 16.59
N THR A 104 12.95 12.79 17.27
CA THR A 104 12.69 11.46 17.82
C THR A 104 11.64 11.57 18.92
N VAL A 105 10.53 10.90 18.73
CA VAL A 105 9.47 10.80 19.73
C VAL A 105 9.85 9.72 20.72
N GLU A 106 9.80 10.01 22.02
CA GLU A 106 10.07 9.03 23.05
C GLU A 106 9.06 7.87 22.96
N PRO A 107 9.54 6.60 22.98
CA PRO A 107 8.67 5.43 23.00
C PRO A 107 7.81 5.41 24.29
N GLY A 108 6.49 5.36 24.12
CA GLY A 108 5.54 5.37 25.22
C GLY A 108 4.17 4.90 24.79
N PHE A 109 3.23 4.82 25.72
CA PHE A 109 1.87 4.34 25.46
C PHE A 109 1.19 5.07 24.28
N PHE A 110 1.21 6.40 24.28
CA PHE A 110 0.60 7.20 23.21
C PHE A 110 1.35 7.09 21.88
N SER A 111 2.68 6.96 21.92
CA SER A 111 3.48 6.75 20.74
C SER A 111 3.18 5.41 20.09
N PHE A 112 3.01 4.34 20.88
CA PHE A 112 2.65 3.02 20.37
C PHE A 112 1.19 2.95 19.91
N LEU A 113 0.30 3.68 20.52
CA LEU A 113 -1.07 3.85 20.05
C LEU A 113 -1.09 4.54 18.67
N PHE A 114 -0.27 5.58 18.49
CA PHE A 114 -0.07 6.24 17.20
C PHE A 114 0.57 5.29 16.16
N CYS A 115 1.51 4.42 16.56
CA CYS A 115 2.07 3.39 15.67
C CYS A 115 0.97 2.46 15.15
N GLY A 116 0.05 2.02 16.02
CA GLY A 116 -1.11 1.22 15.63
C GLY A 116 -2.06 1.97 14.67
N PHE A 117 -2.28 3.27 14.91
CA PHE A 117 -3.03 4.13 13.99
C PHE A 117 -2.33 4.21 12.62
N ALA A 118 -1.04 4.49 12.56
CA ALA A 118 -0.26 4.57 11.33
C ALA A 118 -0.24 3.23 10.57
N PHE A 119 -0.15 2.11 11.28
CA PHE A 119 -0.25 0.77 10.70
C PHE A 119 -1.62 0.54 10.04
N ALA A 120 -2.71 0.79 10.77
CA ALA A 120 -4.06 0.64 10.21
C ALA A 120 -4.31 1.57 9.03
N LEU A 121 -3.82 2.81 9.11
CA LEU A 121 -3.90 3.78 8.02
C LEU A 121 -3.20 3.28 6.76
N SER A 122 -2.01 2.67 6.90
CA SER A 122 -1.26 2.11 5.77
C SER A 122 -1.96 0.92 5.11
N VAL A 123 -2.75 0.16 5.87
CA VAL A 123 -3.54 -0.95 5.32
C VAL A 123 -4.79 -0.44 4.59
N ILE A 124 -5.42 0.62 5.09
CA ILE A 124 -6.64 1.18 4.52
C ILE A 124 -6.35 2.09 3.31
N ALA A 125 -5.29 2.91 3.39
CA ALA A 125 -4.92 3.86 2.36
C ALA A 125 -3.85 3.25 1.43
N PRO A 126 -4.20 2.90 0.19
CA PRO A 126 -3.23 2.34 -0.75
C PRO A 126 -2.10 3.33 -1.05
N GLY A 127 -0.87 2.83 -1.12
CA GLY A 127 0.31 3.64 -1.39
C GLY A 127 0.97 4.28 -0.16
N MET A 128 0.39 4.16 1.05
CA MET A 128 1.03 4.59 2.28
C MET A 128 1.70 3.42 2.99
N SER A 129 2.96 3.60 3.38
CA SER A 129 3.67 2.65 4.25
C SER A 129 3.79 3.21 5.67
N PHE A 130 3.46 2.41 6.68
CA PHE A 130 3.61 2.83 8.07
C PHE A 130 5.06 3.14 8.42
N SER A 131 6.03 2.46 7.79
CA SER A 131 7.45 2.74 7.97
C SER A 131 7.83 4.17 7.54
N THR A 132 7.24 4.68 6.46
CA THR A 132 7.47 6.03 5.96
C THR A 132 7.07 7.10 7.00
N ILE A 133 6.07 6.80 7.82
CA ILE A 133 5.61 7.69 8.90
C ILE A 133 6.46 7.50 10.16
N LEU A 134 6.75 6.23 10.53
CA LEU A 134 7.36 5.91 11.81
C LEU A 134 8.90 6.06 11.82
N MET A 135 9.59 5.86 10.69
CA MET A 135 11.04 5.98 10.61
C MET A 135 11.53 7.39 10.98
N PRO A 136 11.00 8.48 10.40
CA PRO A 136 11.43 9.83 10.77
C PRO A 136 11.17 10.19 12.23
N LEU A 137 10.17 9.57 12.84
CA LEU A 137 9.82 9.76 14.26
C LEU A 137 10.67 8.88 15.21
N GLY A 138 11.52 8.00 14.67
CA GLY A 138 12.31 7.06 15.46
C GLY A 138 11.50 5.94 16.13
N LEU A 139 10.22 5.80 15.78
CA LEU A 139 9.29 4.83 16.41
C LEU A 139 9.25 3.47 15.69
N TYR A 140 9.78 3.37 14.48
CA TYR A 140 9.70 2.14 13.68
C TYR A 140 10.39 0.96 14.36
N THR A 141 11.66 1.11 14.71
CA THR A 141 12.45 0.05 15.33
C THR A 141 11.88 -0.39 16.71
N PRO A 142 11.60 0.53 17.67
CA PRO A 142 11.00 0.14 18.93
C PRO A 142 9.64 -0.56 18.79
N PHE A 143 8.84 -0.16 17.80
CA PHE A 143 7.53 -0.77 17.56
C PHE A 143 7.65 -2.17 16.97
N VAL A 144 8.46 -2.35 15.92
CA VAL A 144 8.65 -3.65 15.27
C VAL A 144 9.32 -4.66 16.18
N GLU A 145 10.36 -4.25 16.91
CA GLU A 145 11.02 -5.10 17.92
C GLU A 145 10.08 -5.45 19.06
N GLY A 146 9.29 -4.48 19.51
CA GLY A 146 8.30 -4.71 20.57
C GLY A 146 7.24 -5.73 20.18
N ILE A 147 6.77 -5.71 18.94
CA ILE A 147 5.86 -6.72 18.39
C ILE A 147 6.58 -8.07 18.26
N GLY A 148 7.79 -8.10 17.70
CA GLY A 148 8.57 -9.33 17.50
C GLY A 148 8.88 -10.06 18.80
N HIS A 149 9.08 -9.34 19.90
CA HIS A 149 9.29 -9.89 21.22
C HIS A 149 8.01 -10.02 22.07
N VAL A 150 6.83 -9.77 21.49
CA VAL A 150 5.51 -9.85 22.15
C VAL A 150 5.47 -9.01 23.45
N ARG A 151 6.08 -7.82 23.44
CA ARG A 151 6.04 -6.90 24.58
C ARG A 151 4.64 -6.30 24.72
N LEU A 152 3.95 -6.61 25.80
CA LEU A 152 2.57 -6.16 26.04
C LEU A 152 2.43 -4.63 26.09
N GLU A 153 3.48 -3.95 26.57
CA GLU A 153 3.55 -2.49 26.62
C GLU A 153 3.50 -1.82 25.22
N VAL A 154 3.93 -2.55 24.19
CA VAL A 154 3.87 -2.12 22.77
C VAL A 154 2.64 -2.67 22.09
N LEU A 155 2.37 -3.96 22.32
CA LEU A 155 1.30 -4.69 21.63
C LEU A 155 -0.08 -4.17 22.00
N LEU A 156 -0.36 -3.95 23.31
CA LEU A 156 -1.68 -3.49 23.75
C LEU A 156 -2.07 -2.12 23.16
N PRO A 157 -1.25 -1.05 23.30
CA PRO A 157 -1.60 0.22 22.69
C PRO A 157 -1.56 0.17 21.16
N GLY A 158 -0.63 -0.60 20.55
CA GLY A 158 -0.57 -0.80 19.12
C GLY A 158 -1.83 -1.43 18.54
N VAL A 159 -2.29 -2.52 19.15
CA VAL A 159 -3.54 -3.18 18.74
C VAL A 159 -4.76 -2.28 19.01
N ALA A 160 -4.80 -1.61 20.16
CA ALA A 160 -5.89 -0.68 20.45
C ALA A 160 -5.98 0.46 19.41
N GLY A 161 -4.85 1.10 19.09
CA GLY A 161 -4.78 2.12 18.05
C GLY A 161 -5.21 1.60 16.68
N CYS A 162 -4.75 0.40 16.33
CA CYS A 162 -5.12 -0.27 15.09
C CYS A 162 -6.64 -0.54 15.01
N VAL A 163 -7.22 -1.16 16.03
CA VAL A 163 -8.65 -1.50 16.07
C VAL A 163 -9.54 -0.25 16.04
N VAL A 164 -9.23 0.77 16.84
CA VAL A 164 -9.97 2.03 16.84
C VAL A 164 -9.94 2.67 15.46
N THR A 165 -8.77 2.68 14.83
CA THR A 165 -8.60 3.24 13.48
C THR A 165 -9.40 2.46 12.45
N PHE A 166 -9.33 1.13 12.47
CA PHE A 166 -10.11 0.30 11.55
C PHE A 166 -11.60 0.55 11.70
N ILE A 167 -12.13 0.60 12.93
CA ILE A 167 -13.55 0.82 13.16
C ILE A 167 -13.98 2.22 12.70
N CYS A 168 -13.21 3.25 13.04
CA CYS A 168 -13.58 4.62 12.71
C CYS A 168 -13.35 4.93 11.22
N LEU A 169 -12.19 4.52 10.70
CA LEU A 169 -11.77 4.91 9.36
C LEU A 169 -12.41 4.04 8.28
N ALA A 170 -12.60 2.73 8.50
CA ALA A 170 -13.24 1.85 7.54
C ALA A 170 -14.68 2.30 7.23
N LYS A 171 -15.44 2.70 8.27
CA LYS A 171 -16.79 3.24 8.07
C LYS A 171 -16.78 4.58 7.31
N LEU A 172 -15.79 5.43 7.62
CA LEU A 172 -15.64 6.72 6.96
C LEU A 172 -15.25 6.54 5.50
N VAL A 173 -14.23 5.70 5.24
CA VAL A 173 -13.73 5.42 3.89
C VAL A 173 -14.81 4.79 3.03
N ASN A 174 -15.52 3.76 3.54
CA ASN A 174 -16.61 3.14 2.81
C ASN A 174 -17.71 4.15 2.44
N ARG A 175 -18.15 4.99 3.40
CA ARG A 175 -19.14 6.05 3.15
C ARG A 175 -18.67 7.09 2.14
N LEU A 176 -17.37 7.43 2.16
CA LEU A 176 -16.78 8.35 1.19
C LEU A 176 -16.72 7.72 -0.21
N PHE A 177 -16.33 6.45 -0.33
CA PHE A 177 -16.35 5.72 -1.59
C PHE A 177 -17.77 5.62 -2.18
N GLU A 178 -18.78 5.32 -1.35
CA GLU A 178 -20.18 5.25 -1.80
C GLU A 178 -20.72 6.60 -2.28
N ARG A 179 -20.33 7.69 -1.63
CA ARG A 179 -20.88 9.03 -1.90
C ARG A 179 -20.07 9.90 -2.84
N GLN A 180 -18.74 9.72 -2.82
CA GLN A 180 -17.79 10.61 -3.50
C GLN A 180 -16.62 9.81 -4.11
N TYR A 181 -16.96 8.78 -4.87
CA TYR A 181 -15.99 7.87 -5.51
C TYR A 181 -14.88 8.62 -6.27
N ALA A 182 -15.29 9.52 -7.19
CA ALA A 182 -14.34 10.29 -7.98
C ALA A 182 -13.41 11.17 -7.14
N VAL A 183 -13.91 11.77 -6.06
CA VAL A 183 -13.11 12.59 -5.13
C VAL A 183 -12.07 11.72 -4.40
N MET A 184 -12.49 10.54 -3.92
CA MET A 184 -11.60 9.60 -3.23
C MET A 184 -10.49 9.10 -4.15
N PHE A 185 -10.82 8.65 -5.35
CA PHE A 185 -9.82 8.16 -6.30
C PHE A 185 -8.83 9.24 -6.74
N HIS A 186 -9.27 10.47 -6.96
CA HIS A 186 -8.38 11.58 -7.27
C HIS A 186 -7.48 11.94 -6.06
N GLY A 187 -7.99 11.83 -4.83
CA GLY A 187 -7.19 11.98 -3.62
C GLY A 187 -6.10 10.89 -3.50
N ILE A 188 -6.49 9.63 -3.70
CA ILE A 188 -5.56 8.48 -3.70
C ILE A 188 -4.48 8.67 -4.77
N LEU A 189 -4.85 9.10 -5.96
CA LEU A 189 -3.92 9.35 -7.06
C LEU A 189 -2.84 10.37 -6.68
N GLY A 190 -3.22 11.46 -6.00
CA GLY A 190 -2.27 12.45 -5.49
C GLY A 190 -1.33 11.87 -4.42
N ILE A 191 -1.86 11.08 -3.47
CA ILE A 191 -1.06 10.43 -2.43
C ILE A 191 -0.07 9.43 -3.03
N VAL A 192 -0.53 8.55 -3.94
CA VAL A 192 0.32 7.57 -4.62
C VAL A 192 1.41 8.28 -5.45
N GLY A 193 1.05 9.34 -6.17
CA GLY A 193 2.02 10.13 -6.91
C GLY A 193 3.10 10.73 -6.02
N ALA A 194 2.72 11.31 -4.87
CA ALA A 194 3.67 11.86 -3.90
C ALA A 194 4.60 10.79 -3.31
N ALA A 195 4.03 9.65 -2.89
CA ALA A 195 4.80 8.53 -2.36
C ALA A 195 5.79 7.99 -3.40
N THR A 196 5.37 7.89 -4.66
CA THR A 196 6.21 7.46 -5.78
C THR A 196 7.41 8.39 -5.96
N VAL A 197 7.18 9.71 -6.02
CA VAL A 197 8.27 10.71 -6.16
C VAL A 197 9.27 10.61 -5.02
N MET A 198 8.79 10.42 -3.79
CA MET A 198 9.66 10.30 -2.61
C MET A 198 10.43 8.98 -2.54
N THR A 199 9.92 7.93 -3.17
CA THR A 199 10.58 6.60 -3.19
C THR A 199 11.70 6.54 -4.23
N VAL A 200 11.71 7.42 -5.25
CA VAL A 200 12.79 7.45 -6.24
C VAL A 200 14.13 7.70 -5.56
N PRO A 201 15.15 6.85 -5.79
CA PRO A 201 16.48 7.05 -5.21
C PRO A 201 17.27 8.11 -5.98
N TRP A 202 16.89 9.38 -5.82
CA TRP A 202 17.45 10.51 -6.56
C TRP A 202 18.98 10.59 -6.47
N GLY A 203 19.54 10.23 -5.30
CA GLY A 203 20.99 10.23 -5.08
C GLY A 203 21.73 9.29 -6.03
N SER A 204 21.17 8.11 -6.33
CA SER A 204 21.81 7.13 -7.19
C SER A 204 21.85 7.54 -8.67
N PHE A 205 20.90 8.37 -9.12
CA PHE A 205 20.94 8.94 -10.48
C PHE A 205 22.06 9.99 -10.64
N ALA A 206 22.50 10.60 -9.55
CA ALA A 206 23.57 11.60 -9.57
C ALA A 206 24.98 11.00 -9.39
N THR A 207 25.09 9.70 -9.05
CA THR A 207 26.39 9.07 -8.71
C THR A 207 27.25 8.81 -9.95
N SER A 208 26.68 8.23 -11.01
CA SER A 208 27.38 7.97 -12.28
C SER A 208 26.39 7.78 -13.43
N ALA A 209 26.88 7.99 -14.68
CA ALA A 209 26.07 7.77 -15.87
C ALA A 209 25.64 6.29 -16.03
N ASP A 210 26.49 5.36 -15.61
CA ASP A 210 26.19 3.91 -15.65
C ASP A 210 25.12 3.53 -14.63
N ALA A 211 25.16 4.09 -13.41
CA ALA A 211 24.13 3.89 -12.40
C ALA A 211 22.79 4.48 -12.87
N ALA A 212 22.82 5.69 -13.41
CA ALA A 212 21.64 6.33 -13.95
C ALA A 212 20.99 5.54 -15.10
N SER A 213 21.78 5.03 -16.04
CA SER A 213 21.29 4.24 -17.17
C SER A 213 20.69 2.90 -16.71
N ARG A 214 21.34 2.21 -15.78
CA ARG A 214 20.84 0.96 -15.18
C ARG A 214 19.51 1.20 -14.43
N ASN A 215 19.44 2.23 -13.60
CA ASN A 215 18.26 2.56 -12.83
C ASN A 215 17.08 2.97 -13.75
N LEU A 216 17.37 3.72 -14.80
CA LEU A 216 16.37 4.09 -15.81
C LEU A 216 15.84 2.86 -16.56
N PHE A 217 16.72 1.94 -16.94
CA PHE A 217 16.34 0.67 -17.57
C PHE A 217 15.46 -0.17 -16.65
N CYS A 218 15.80 -0.29 -15.36
CA CYS A 218 15.01 -0.99 -14.37
C CYS A 218 13.63 -0.36 -14.17
N MET A 219 13.56 0.97 -14.12
CA MET A 219 12.30 1.69 -14.04
C MET A 219 11.44 1.47 -15.28
N ALA A 220 12.02 1.54 -16.48
CA ALA A 220 11.32 1.25 -17.72
C ALA A 220 10.79 -0.19 -17.78
N ALA A 221 11.59 -1.17 -17.33
CA ALA A 221 11.17 -2.57 -17.22
C ALA A 221 9.96 -2.71 -16.28
N GLY A 222 9.96 -2.02 -15.14
CA GLY A 222 8.82 -1.98 -14.22
C GLY A 222 7.56 -1.41 -14.87
N ILE A 223 7.67 -0.28 -15.58
CA ILE A 223 6.56 0.35 -16.31
C ILE A 223 5.97 -0.61 -17.34
N VAL A 224 6.82 -1.22 -18.17
CA VAL A 224 6.37 -2.18 -19.20
C VAL A 224 5.66 -3.37 -18.57
N THR A 225 6.20 -3.91 -17.47
CA THR A 225 5.59 -5.02 -16.74
C THR A 225 4.20 -4.64 -16.20
N ALA A 226 4.06 -3.46 -15.62
CA ALA A 226 2.77 -2.99 -15.11
C ALA A 226 1.73 -2.83 -16.22
N ILE A 227 2.12 -2.22 -17.33
CA ILE A 227 1.21 -2.05 -18.50
C ILE A 227 0.81 -3.40 -19.08
N LEU A 228 1.73 -4.36 -19.17
CA LEU A 228 1.42 -5.72 -19.64
C LEU A 228 0.43 -6.42 -18.70
N LEU A 229 0.62 -6.30 -17.39
CA LEU A 229 -0.28 -6.87 -16.40
C LEU A 229 -1.68 -6.23 -16.46
N ASP A 230 -1.76 -4.91 -16.61
CA ASP A 230 -3.03 -4.19 -16.77
C ASP A 230 -3.78 -4.67 -18.03
N PHE A 231 -3.08 -4.76 -19.16
CA PHE A 231 -3.63 -5.26 -20.41
C PHE A 231 -4.10 -6.74 -20.32
N MET A 232 -3.33 -7.58 -19.63
CA MET A 232 -3.73 -8.98 -19.40
C MET A 232 -4.99 -9.06 -18.51
N ASN A 233 -5.05 -8.23 -17.47
CA ASN A 233 -6.19 -8.19 -16.57
C ASN A 233 -7.47 -7.72 -17.29
N GLU A 234 -7.39 -6.71 -18.14
CA GLU A 234 -8.53 -6.29 -18.99
C GLU A 234 -9.02 -7.41 -19.90
N LYS A 235 -8.09 -8.14 -20.55
CA LYS A 235 -8.46 -9.26 -21.41
C LYS A 235 -9.10 -10.40 -20.65
N LEU A 236 -8.60 -10.73 -19.45
CA LEU A 236 -9.17 -11.79 -18.60
C LEU A 236 -10.54 -11.40 -18.05
N ALA A 237 -10.76 -10.13 -17.74
CA ALA A 237 -12.05 -9.62 -17.30
C ALA A 237 -13.12 -9.61 -18.42
N CYS A 238 -12.70 -9.61 -19.69
CA CYS A 238 -13.58 -9.69 -20.85
C CYS A 238 -14.04 -11.13 -21.19
N PHE A 239 -13.48 -12.18 -20.55
CA PHE A 239 -14.02 -13.53 -20.68
C PHE A 239 -15.21 -13.67 -19.71
N PRO A 240 -16.45 -13.83 -20.20
CA PRO A 240 -17.57 -14.10 -19.33
C PRO A 240 -17.30 -15.41 -18.61
N GLU A 241 -17.45 -15.39 -17.29
CA GLU A 241 -17.51 -16.59 -16.46
C GLU A 241 -18.66 -17.41 -17.02
N ASN A 242 -18.35 -18.43 -17.83
CA ASN A 242 -19.36 -19.37 -18.31
C ASN A 242 -19.97 -20.00 -17.07
N GLU A 243 -21.24 -19.66 -16.87
CA GLU A 243 -22.15 -20.31 -15.95
C GLU A 243 -22.01 -21.84 -16.12
N THR A 244 -21.31 -22.44 -15.17
CA THR A 244 -21.50 -23.86 -14.91
C THR A 244 -22.65 -23.94 -13.92
N GLU A 245 -23.81 -24.27 -14.45
CA GLU A 245 -25.00 -24.79 -13.75
C GLU A 245 -24.66 -25.88 -12.73
#